data_07ea5bdb33dac674e25e3a544799b206
#
_entry.id   07ea5bdb33dac674e25e3a544799b206
#
_cell.length_a   1.000
_cell.length_b   1.000
_cell.length_c   1.000
_cell.angle_alpha   90.00
_cell.angle_beta   90.00
_cell.angle_gamma   90.00
#
_symmetry.space_group_name_H-M   'P 1'
#
loop_
_entity.id
_entity.type
_entity.pdbx_description
1 polymer ?
#
loop_
_entity_poly.entity_id
_entity_poly.type
_entity_poly.pdbx_seq_one_letter_code
_entity_poly.pdbx_strand_id
1 'polypeptide(L)'
;GCQWVSTPVFDSVAARGVLFENCYTPNAKSAPSRASLLTGRYSWQLGEAGNHICHFPEDAGVFTEALEEAGYDVAFTGKGWAPGNPGMKNGRRRQLTGEAWQNRKLTPPTSEMLATDYAANFSDFLSSREDASRPWFFWFGCREPHRRYEYGSGAAKGGRTTGEIDRVPAFWPDNETVRNDMLDYGFEIEHYDRQLGLMLARLEELGELDNTLVIVTSDNGMPFPRAKGTQYEYAHHMPLAMMWPQGVNSPGRREAVYVSF
;
A
#
# COMPACT_ATOMS: atom_id res chain seq x y z
N GLY A 1 5.32 -15.93 9.52
CA GLY A 1 4.55 -14.70 9.59
C GLY A 1 3.89 -14.50 10.94
N CYS A 2 3.28 -13.36 11.11
CA CYS A 2 2.51 -13.00 12.29
C CYS A 2 1.22 -13.84 12.33
N GLN A 3 0.83 -14.37 13.49
CA GLN A 3 -0.36 -15.23 13.62
C GLN A 3 -1.61 -14.50 14.08
N TRP A 4 -1.46 -13.28 14.60
CA TRP A 4 -2.56 -12.47 15.14
C TRP A 4 -3.17 -11.49 14.12
N VAL A 5 -2.70 -11.47 12.88
CA VAL A 5 -3.26 -10.75 11.74
C VAL A 5 -3.52 -11.73 10.60
N SER A 6 -4.67 -11.66 9.97
CA SER A 6 -5.04 -12.51 8.84
C SER A 6 -5.02 -11.72 7.54
N THR A 7 -4.17 -12.12 6.60
CA THR A 7 -4.04 -11.50 5.28
C THR A 7 -4.15 -12.53 4.15
N PRO A 8 -5.30 -13.25 4.03
CA PRO A 8 -5.44 -14.35 3.08
C PRO A 8 -5.28 -13.91 1.62
N VAL A 9 -5.58 -12.65 1.30
CA VAL A 9 -5.44 -12.14 -0.07
C VAL A 9 -3.97 -11.88 -0.40
N PHE A 10 -3.22 -11.23 0.50
CA PHE A 10 -1.77 -11.09 0.35
C PHE A 10 -1.08 -12.45 0.24
N ASP A 11 -1.46 -13.41 1.08
CA ASP A 11 -0.92 -14.77 1.05
C ASP A 11 -1.24 -15.48 -0.27
N SER A 12 -2.43 -15.25 -0.84
CA SER A 12 -2.82 -15.76 -2.17
C SER A 12 -1.97 -15.13 -3.28
N VAL A 13 -1.72 -13.81 -3.24
CA VAL A 13 -0.83 -13.14 -4.19
C VAL A 13 0.56 -13.74 -4.12
N ALA A 14 1.11 -13.93 -2.91
CA ALA A 14 2.41 -14.55 -2.70
C ALA A 14 2.45 -16.01 -3.22
N ALA A 15 1.41 -16.80 -2.96
CA ALA A 15 1.32 -18.19 -3.38
C ALA A 15 1.16 -18.36 -4.90
N ARG A 16 0.47 -17.42 -5.56
CA ARG A 16 0.27 -17.42 -7.03
C ARG A 16 1.40 -16.68 -7.77
N GLY A 17 2.31 -16.08 -7.06
CA GLY A 17 3.39 -15.28 -7.61
C GLY A 17 4.72 -15.46 -6.88
N VAL A 18 5.35 -14.37 -6.51
CA VAL A 18 6.67 -14.34 -5.83
C VAL A 18 6.56 -13.53 -4.55
N LEU A 19 7.05 -14.09 -3.44
CA LEU A 19 7.25 -13.38 -2.18
C LEU A 19 8.72 -12.98 -2.04
N PHE A 20 8.99 -11.68 -1.88
CA PHE A 20 10.32 -11.17 -1.57
C PHE A 20 10.47 -11.02 -0.06
N GLU A 21 11.44 -11.73 0.49
CA GLU A 21 11.65 -11.79 1.96
C GLU A 21 12.40 -10.57 2.50
N ASN A 22 13.17 -9.89 1.65
CA ASN A 22 14.04 -8.77 2.05
C ASN A 22 13.76 -7.52 1.21
N CYS A 23 12.54 -6.97 1.32
CA CYS A 23 12.19 -5.69 0.71
C CYS A 23 12.34 -4.56 1.71
N TYR A 24 13.09 -3.51 1.34
CA TYR A 24 13.37 -2.38 2.22
C TYR A 24 12.99 -1.06 1.58
N THR A 25 12.27 -0.20 2.33
CA THR A 25 12.09 1.19 1.92
C THR A 25 13.33 2.02 2.29
N PRO A 26 13.82 2.90 1.40
CA PRO A 26 14.97 3.75 1.71
C PRO A 26 14.68 4.83 2.74
N ASN A 27 13.41 5.09 3.03
CA ASN A 27 13.00 6.08 4.03
C ASN A 27 11.68 5.67 4.69
N ALA A 28 11.64 5.68 6.01
CA ALA A 28 10.52 5.19 6.81
C ALA A 28 9.40 6.22 7.04
N LYS A 29 9.15 7.10 6.07
CA LYS A 29 8.09 8.11 6.05
C LYS A 29 7.37 8.11 4.72
N SER A 30 6.05 8.39 4.73
CA SER A 30 5.19 8.27 3.55
C SER A 30 5.68 9.05 2.32
N ALA A 31 5.90 10.36 2.42
CA ALA A 31 6.25 11.19 1.26
C ALA A 31 7.60 10.77 0.64
N PRO A 32 8.71 10.64 1.42
CA PRO A 32 10.00 10.28 0.82
C PRO A 32 10.06 8.81 0.34
N SER A 33 9.41 7.88 1.03
CA SER A 33 9.31 6.50 0.55
C SER A 33 8.55 6.42 -0.79
N ARG A 34 7.40 7.07 -0.86
CA ARG A 34 6.59 7.12 -2.10
C ARG A 34 7.29 7.89 -3.22
N ALA A 35 8.10 8.90 -2.89
CA ALA A 35 8.95 9.58 -3.88
C ALA A 35 10.01 8.63 -4.45
N SER A 36 10.66 7.84 -3.60
CA SER A 36 11.62 6.82 -4.04
C SER A 36 10.96 5.77 -4.94
N LEU A 37 9.80 5.27 -4.54
CA LEU A 37 9.03 4.29 -5.32
C LEU A 37 8.60 4.85 -6.69
N LEU A 38 8.17 6.09 -6.76
CA LEU A 38 7.74 6.74 -8.01
C LEU A 38 8.90 7.03 -8.97
N THR A 39 10.09 7.29 -8.45
CA THR A 39 11.25 7.74 -9.25
C THR A 39 12.31 6.66 -9.47
N GLY A 40 12.28 5.57 -8.68
CA GLY A 40 13.37 4.59 -8.64
C GLY A 40 14.69 5.16 -8.08
N ARG A 41 14.62 6.25 -7.31
CA ARG A 41 15.79 6.93 -6.72
C ARG A 41 15.75 6.86 -5.20
N TYR A 42 16.91 6.76 -4.59
CA TYR A 42 17.01 6.88 -3.14
C TYR A 42 16.64 8.30 -2.66
N SER A 43 16.08 8.41 -1.47
CA SER A 43 15.59 9.67 -0.91
C SER A 43 16.67 10.77 -0.87
N TRP A 44 17.94 10.43 -0.66
CA TRP A 44 19.06 11.41 -0.67
C TRP A 44 19.36 11.98 -2.08
N GLN A 45 18.85 11.36 -3.15
CA GLN A 45 18.97 11.83 -4.54
C GLN A 45 17.82 12.77 -4.95
N LEU A 46 16.82 12.94 -4.09
CA LEU A 46 15.57 13.65 -4.39
C LEU A 46 15.46 15.01 -3.71
N GLY A 47 16.57 15.55 -3.18
CA GLY A 47 16.58 16.85 -2.53
C GLY A 47 15.52 16.95 -1.43
N GLU A 48 14.61 17.93 -1.52
CA GLU A 48 13.56 18.14 -0.53
C GLU A 48 12.60 16.95 -0.41
N ALA A 49 12.35 16.19 -1.49
CA ALA A 49 11.48 15.03 -1.47
C ALA A 49 12.05 13.85 -0.66
N GLY A 50 13.29 13.95 -0.18
CA GLY A 50 13.85 13.10 0.88
C GLY A 50 13.23 13.33 2.26
N ASN A 51 12.38 14.36 2.43
CA ASN A 51 11.73 14.72 3.68
C ASN A 51 10.20 14.55 3.62
N HIS A 52 9.60 14.65 4.81
CA HIS A 52 8.15 14.65 4.97
C HIS A 52 7.60 16.08 4.85
N ILE A 53 6.44 16.26 4.21
CA ILE A 53 5.83 17.60 3.93
C ILE A 53 6.82 18.49 3.16
N CYS A 54 7.11 18.10 1.94
CA CYS A 54 8.12 18.70 1.10
C CYS A 54 7.56 19.12 -0.26
N HIS A 55 8.39 19.79 -1.05
CA HIS A 55 8.14 19.99 -2.47
C HIS A 55 8.75 18.83 -3.27
N PHE A 56 7.96 18.24 -4.17
CA PHE A 56 8.47 17.24 -5.10
C PHE A 56 9.30 17.95 -6.18
N PRO A 57 10.54 17.48 -6.50
CA PRO A 57 11.37 18.12 -7.51
C PRO A 57 10.69 18.13 -8.88
N GLU A 58 10.66 19.28 -9.53
CA GLU A 58 9.98 19.46 -10.81
C GLU A 58 10.66 18.68 -11.95
N ASP A 59 11.97 18.52 -11.87
CA ASP A 59 12.80 17.79 -12.83
C ASP A 59 12.85 16.28 -12.59
N ALA A 60 12.33 15.80 -11.45
CA ALA A 60 12.27 14.37 -11.19
C ALA A 60 11.10 13.72 -11.95
N GLY A 61 11.43 12.93 -12.96
CA GLY A 61 10.46 12.09 -13.66
C GLY A 61 9.94 10.98 -12.74
N VAL A 62 8.67 10.63 -12.90
CA VAL A 62 8.01 9.51 -12.20
C VAL A 62 7.51 8.49 -13.21
N PHE A 63 7.54 7.21 -12.84
CA PHE A 63 7.14 6.13 -13.76
C PHE A 63 5.67 6.23 -14.20
N THR A 64 4.82 6.76 -13.37
CA THR A 64 3.40 6.96 -13.67
C THR A 64 3.18 7.95 -14.81
N GLU A 65 3.94 9.07 -14.85
CA GLU A 65 3.91 10.00 -15.97
C GLU A 65 4.47 9.37 -17.26
N ALA A 66 5.50 8.53 -17.14
CA ALA A 66 6.03 7.77 -18.28
C ALA A 66 5.02 6.75 -18.83
N LEU A 67 4.21 6.15 -17.94
CA LEU A 67 3.11 5.26 -18.37
C LEU A 67 2.01 6.06 -19.09
N GLU A 68 1.63 7.24 -18.60
CA GLU A 68 0.68 8.11 -19.30
C GLU A 68 1.18 8.52 -20.71
N GLU A 69 2.46 8.88 -20.80
CA GLU A 69 3.13 9.19 -22.08
C GLU A 69 3.17 7.98 -23.02
N ALA A 70 3.21 6.77 -22.47
CA ALA A 70 3.14 5.51 -23.21
C ALA A 70 1.69 5.07 -23.53
N GLY A 71 0.68 5.86 -23.18
CA GLY A 71 -0.72 5.62 -23.53
C GLY A 71 -1.50 4.82 -22.48
N TYR A 72 -0.99 4.65 -21.27
CA TYR A 72 -1.74 4.03 -20.17
C TYR A 72 -2.79 4.98 -19.59
N ASP A 73 -3.91 4.41 -19.12
CA ASP A 73 -4.82 5.11 -18.22
C ASP A 73 -4.25 4.96 -16.79
N VAL A 74 -3.88 6.08 -16.17
CA VAL A 74 -3.22 6.08 -14.84
C VAL A 74 -4.13 6.70 -13.81
N ALA A 75 -4.44 5.96 -12.74
CA ALA A 75 -5.36 6.40 -11.71
C ALA A 75 -4.99 5.89 -10.31
N PHE A 76 -5.62 6.45 -9.29
CA PHE A 76 -5.46 5.99 -7.92
C PHE A 76 -6.72 6.16 -7.08
N THR A 77 -6.79 5.38 -6.00
CA THR A 77 -7.74 5.59 -4.90
C THR A 77 -7.02 5.62 -3.55
N GLY A 78 -7.59 6.33 -2.59
CA GLY A 78 -6.98 6.52 -1.28
C GLY A 78 -5.86 7.57 -1.31
N LYS A 79 -4.67 7.19 -0.87
CA LYS A 79 -3.51 8.07 -0.79
C LYS A 79 -2.52 7.79 -1.93
N GLY A 80 -2.34 8.75 -2.83
CA GLY A 80 -1.24 8.76 -3.77
C GLY A 80 0.09 9.19 -3.13
N TRP A 81 0.87 10.05 -3.82
CA TRP A 81 2.01 10.70 -3.17
C TRP A 81 1.52 11.83 -2.26
N ALA A 82 1.85 11.72 -0.97
CA ALA A 82 1.55 12.70 0.06
C ALA A 82 2.32 12.36 1.37
N PRO A 83 2.44 13.35 2.32
CA PRO A 83 2.03 14.75 2.23
C PRO A 83 3.11 15.62 1.59
N GLY A 84 2.69 16.67 0.91
CA GLY A 84 3.57 17.66 0.31
C GLY A 84 2.95 18.36 -0.89
N ASN A 85 3.79 19.16 -1.56
CA ASN A 85 3.43 19.82 -2.81
C ASN A 85 4.02 19.04 -3.99
N PRO A 86 3.21 18.46 -4.89
CA PRO A 86 3.71 17.68 -6.02
C PRO A 86 4.39 18.49 -7.11
N GLY A 87 4.39 19.83 -7.00
CA GLY A 87 4.91 20.72 -8.03
C GLY A 87 3.95 20.94 -9.21
N MET A 88 4.49 21.55 -10.24
CA MET A 88 3.79 21.88 -11.47
C MET A 88 4.47 21.20 -12.66
N LYS A 89 3.69 20.81 -13.67
CA LYS A 89 4.18 20.35 -14.98
C LYS A 89 3.28 20.94 -16.06
N ASN A 90 3.86 21.60 -17.05
CA ASN A 90 3.10 22.25 -18.14
C ASN A 90 1.99 23.19 -17.65
N GLY A 91 2.25 23.97 -16.61
CA GLY A 91 1.30 24.93 -16.03
C GLY A 91 0.15 24.32 -15.22
N ARG A 92 0.17 23.01 -14.96
CA ARG A 92 -0.82 22.29 -14.16
C ARG A 92 -0.19 21.62 -12.94
N ARG A 93 -0.95 21.52 -11.86
CA ARG A 93 -0.51 20.74 -10.68
C ARG A 93 -0.28 19.29 -11.10
N ARG A 94 0.88 18.75 -10.75
CA ARG A 94 1.23 17.35 -11.05
C ARG A 94 0.31 16.39 -10.31
N GLN A 95 -0.04 15.31 -10.99
CA GLN A 95 -0.76 14.18 -10.41
C GLN A 95 0.18 12.96 -10.40
N LEU A 96 1.10 12.94 -9.43
CA LEU A 96 2.19 11.98 -9.36
C LEU A 96 1.75 10.50 -9.32
N THR A 97 0.48 10.22 -9.11
CA THR A 97 -0.11 8.87 -9.12
C THR A 97 -1.33 8.76 -10.04
N GLY A 98 -1.50 9.73 -10.95
CA GLY A 98 -2.61 9.76 -11.90
C GLY A 98 -3.89 10.37 -11.36
N GLU A 99 -5.01 10.10 -12.03
CA GLU A 99 -6.34 10.63 -11.71
C GLU A 99 -6.89 10.02 -10.40
N ALA A 100 -7.51 10.88 -9.58
CA ALA A 100 -8.06 10.49 -8.29
C ALA A 100 -9.48 9.93 -8.39
N TRP A 101 -9.70 8.70 -7.98
CA TRP A 101 -11.01 8.03 -7.88
C TRP A 101 -11.38 7.88 -6.42
N GLN A 102 -12.19 8.82 -5.87
CA GLN A 102 -12.46 8.96 -4.44
C GLN A 102 -13.96 9.11 -4.11
N ASN A 103 -14.84 8.98 -5.10
CA ASN A 103 -16.26 9.36 -4.96
C ASN A 103 -17.09 8.31 -4.22
N ARG A 104 -16.75 7.02 -4.38
CA ARG A 104 -17.49 5.93 -3.74
C ARG A 104 -17.15 5.87 -2.26
N LYS A 105 -18.19 5.73 -1.44
CA LYS A 105 -18.10 5.69 0.01
C LYS A 105 -18.81 4.46 0.55
N LEU A 106 -18.28 3.95 1.66
CA LEU A 106 -18.87 2.89 2.48
C LEU A 106 -19.04 3.37 3.92
N THR A 107 -19.81 2.63 4.69
CA THR A 107 -19.79 2.79 6.15
C THR A 107 -18.50 2.16 6.67
N PRO A 108 -17.58 2.94 7.25
CA PRO A 108 -16.30 2.39 7.70
C PRO A 108 -16.50 1.40 8.85
N PRO A 109 -15.68 0.35 8.95
CA PRO A 109 -15.75 -0.62 10.04
C PRO A 109 -15.51 0.00 11.42
N THR A 110 -14.72 1.07 11.49
CA THR A 110 -14.44 1.82 12.73
C THR A 110 -14.62 3.32 12.51
N SER A 111 -14.73 4.08 13.61
CA SER A 111 -14.83 5.56 13.57
C SER A 111 -13.57 6.25 13.05
N GLU A 112 -12.42 5.57 13.07
CA GLU A 112 -11.13 6.13 12.68
C GLU A 112 -10.68 5.70 11.27
N MET A 113 -11.30 4.67 10.69
CA MET A 113 -11.11 4.29 9.29
C MET A 113 -11.79 5.28 8.33
N LEU A 114 -11.27 5.42 7.13
CA LEU A 114 -11.90 6.25 6.11
C LEU A 114 -13.17 5.60 5.55
N ALA A 115 -14.13 6.46 5.20
CA ALA A 115 -15.34 6.04 4.49
C ALA A 115 -15.10 5.78 2.98
N THR A 116 -13.86 5.71 2.53
CA THR A 116 -13.55 5.47 1.13
C THR A 116 -13.79 4.00 0.79
N ASP A 117 -14.66 3.74 -0.19
CA ASP A 117 -14.82 2.42 -0.77
C ASP A 117 -13.79 2.25 -1.89
N TYR A 118 -12.62 1.71 -1.52
CA TYR A 118 -11.50 1.60 -2.45
C TYR A 118 -11.82 0.65 -3.62
N ALA A 119 -12.46 -0.48 -3.33
CA ALA A 119 -12.79 -1.47 -4.35
C ALA A 119 -13.88 -0.96 -5.32
N ALA A 120 -14.90 -0.24 -4.82
CA ALA A 120 -15.90 0.36 -5.68
C ALA A 120 -15.31 1.48 -6.56
N ASN A 121 -14.41 2.31 -6.03
CA ASN A 121 -13.70 3.32 -6.82
C ASN A 121 -12.85 2.68 -7.94
N PHE A 122 -12.18 1.56 -7.65
CA PHE A 122 -11.45 0.79 -8.66
C PHE A 122 -12.39 0.21 -9.73
N SER A 123 -13.52 -0.34 -9.32
CA SER A 123 -14.52 -0.87 -10.25
C SER A 123 -15.09 0.22 -11.17
N ASP A 124 -15.36 1.42 -10.61
CA ASP A 124 -15.81 2.56 -11.40
C ASP A 124 -14.73 3.00 -12.41
N PHE A 125 -13.45 3.04 -11.99
CA PHE A 125 -12.33 3.30 -12.90
C PHE A 125 -12.31 2.31 -14.07
N LEU A 126 -12.33 1.00 -13.78
CA LEU A 126 -12.33 -0.03 -14.84
C LEU A 126 -13.53 0.11 -15.78
N SER A 127 -14.70 0.46 -15.24
CA SER A 127 -15.94 0.61 -16.02
C SER A 127 -16.01 1.90 -16.84
N SER A 128 -15.24 2.93 -16.48
CA SER A 128 -15.20 4.23 -17.16
C SER A 128 -14.28 4.25 -18.38
N ARG A 129 -13.45 3.24 -18.57
CA ARG A 129 -12.49 3.17 -19.67
C ARG A 129 -13.24 3.06 -21.01
N GLU A 130 -13.11 4.09 -21.85
CA GLU A 130 -13.76 4.13 -23.16
C GLU A 130 -13.20 3.08 -24.12
N ASP A 131 -11.91 2.79 -24.00
CA ASP A 131 -11.19 1.78 -24.78
C ASP A 131 -10.59 0.72 -23.85
N ALA A 132 -11.24 -0.42 -23.76
CA ALA A 132 -10.79 -1.55 -22.95
C ALA A 132 -9.45 -2.16 -23.42
N SER A 133 -9.00 -1.83 -24.64
CA SER A 133 -7.69 -2.30 -25.14
C SER A 133 -6.52 -1.48 -24.65
N ARG A 134 -6.78 -0.26 -24.13
CA ARG A 134 -5.72 0.56 -23.55
C ARG A 134 -5.19 -0.07 -22.25
N PRO A 135 -3.87 -0.15 -22.07
CA PRO A 135 -3.30 -0.60 -20.82
C PRO A 135 -3.60 0.41 -19.71
N TRP A 136 -3.58 -0.04 -18.47
CA TRP A 136 -3.86 0.81 -17.32
C TRP A 136 -2.90 0.52 -16.17
N PHE A 137 -2.78 1.53 -15.30
CA PHE A 137 -2.11 1.44 -14.01
C PHE A 137 -3.02 2.01 -12.94
N PHE A 138 -3.20 1.30 -11.84
CA PHE A 138 -4.00 1.75 -10.72
C PHE A 138 -3.24 1.64 -9.40
N TRP A 139 -3.12 2.77 -8.70
CA TRP A 139 -2.49 2.83 -7.40
C TRP A 139 -3.54 2.70 -6.29
N PHE A 140 -3.58 1.56 -5.63
CA PHE A 140 -4.38 1.35 -4.42
C PHE A 140 -3.59 1.83 -3.20
N GLY A 141 -3.82 3.06 -2.78
CA GLY A 141 -3.20 3.67 -1.61
C GLY A 141 -4.13 3.69 -0.42
N CYS A 142 -4.47 2.53 0.14
CA CYS A 142 -5.26 2.47 1.36
C CYS A 142 -4.65 3.35 2.45
N ARG A 143 -5.47 4.07 3.20
CA ARG A 143 -4.97 4.83 4.33
C ARG A 143 -4.68 3.92 5.50
N GLU A 144 -5.51 2.93 5.70
CA GLU A 144 -5.35 1.92 6.73
C GLU A 144 -4.06 1.09 6.45
N PRO A 145 -3.28 0.78 7.45
CA PRO A 145 -3.43 0.97 8.89
C PRO A 145 -2.73 2.22 9.45
N HIS A 146 -2.92 3.39 8.88
CA HIS A 146 -2.36 4.64 9.42
C HIS A 146 -3.15 5.10 10.66
N ARG A 147 -2.45 5.43 11.75
CA ARG A 147 -3.12 5.98 12.95
C ARG A 147 -4.01 7.19 12.60
N ARG A 148 -5.15 7.37 13.32
CA ARG A 148 -5.46 6.72 14.63
C ARG A 148 -6.26 5.43 14.43
N TYR A 149 -6.42 4.66 15.55
CA TYR A 149 -7.30 3.50 15.63
C TYR A 149 -8.42 3.75 16.63
N GLU A 150 -9.60 3.20 16.38
CA GLU A 150 -10.64 3.10 17.39
C GLU A 150 -10.20 2.08 18.44
N TYR A 151 -9.99 2.54 19.68
CA TYR A 151 -9.47 1.70 20.75
C TYR A 151 -10.35 0.47 21.02
N GLY A 152 -9.72 -0.69 21.03
CA GLY A 152 -10.39 -1.98 21.25
C GLY A 152 -11.15 -2.52 20.04
N SER A 153 -11.02 -1.90 18.87
CA SER A 153 -11.71 -2.35 17.64
C SER A 153 -11.28 -3.73 17.18
N GLY A 154 -10.01 -4.07 17.32
CA GLY A 154 -9.48 -5.39 16.98
C GLY A 154 -10.13 -6.50 17.80
N ALA A 155 -10.44 -6.25 19.07
CA ALA A 155 -11.16 -7.19 19.90
C ALA A 155 -12.68 -7.15 19.63
N ALA A 156 -13.29 -5.97 19.72
CA ALA A 156 -14.75 -5.83 19.67
C ALA A 156 -15.36 -6.10 18.29
N LYS A 157 -14.64 -5.73 17.22
CA LYS A 157 -15.10 -5.82 15.83
C LYS A 157 -14.34 -6.87 15.03
N GLY A 158 -13.04 -7.05 15.31
CA GLY A 158 -12.21 -8.10 14.69
C GLY A 158 -12.37 -9.48 15.33
N GLY A 159 -12.99 -9.57 16.50
CA GLY A 159 -13.20 -10.83 17.22
C GLY A 159 -11.91 -11.46 17.75
N ARG A 160 -10.84 -10.68 17.89
CA ARG A 160 -9.53 -11.12 18.37
C ARG A 160 -9.39 -10.97 19.87
N THR A 161 -8.45 -11.69 20.45
CA THR A 161 -8.09 -11.55 21.86
C THR A 161 -6.62 -11.21 22.02
N THR A 162 -6.27 -10.49 23.09
CA THR A 162 -4.88 -10.13 23.38
C THR A 162 -3.98 -11.36 23.61
N GLY A 163 -4.58 -12.50 23.95
CA GLY A 163 -3.87 -13.79 24.10
C GLY A 163 -3.41 -14.40 22.76
N GLU A 164 -3.98 -13.98 21.63
CA GLU A 164 -3.56 -14.46 20.30
C GLU A 164 -2.24 -13.82 19.83
N ILE A 165 -1.83 -12.72 20.48
CA ILE A 165 -0.52 -12.11 20.19
C ILE A 165 0.57 -13.00 20.75
N ASP A 166 1.21 -13.73 19.88
CA ASP A 166 2.28 -14.68 20.22
C ASP A 166 3.54 -13.98 20.72
N ARG A 167 3.79 -12.75 20.23
CA ARG A 167 4.97 -11.98 20.58
C ARG A 167 4.75 -10.48 20.51
N VAL A 168 5.01 -9.78 21.60
CA VAL A 168 5.25 -8.33 21.62
C VAL A 168 6.75 -8.09 21.43
N PRO A 169 7.18 -7.19 20.49
CA PRO A 169 8.57 -6.83 20.36
C PRO A 169 9.21 -6.43 21.71
N ALA A 170 10.40 -6.95 21.99
CA ALA A 170 11.05 -6.78 23.31
C ALA A 170 11.34 -5.33 23.72
N PHE A 171 11.27 -4.39 22.78
CA PHE A 171 11.45 -2.97 23.03
C PHE A 171 10.15 -2.21 23.32
N TRP A 172 9.00 -2.90 23.39
CA TRP A 172 7.72 -2.37 23.87
C TRP A 172 7.35 -3.05 25.19
N PRO A 173 6.63 -2.34 26.07
CA PRO A 173 6.07 -3.00 27.26
C PRO A 173 5.03 -4.04 26.82
N ASP A 174 5.16 -5.24 27.32
CA ASP A 174 4.15 -6.28 27.12
C ASP A 174 3.06 -6.14 28.19
N ASN A 175 2.00 -5.41 27.82
CA ASN A 175 0.84 -5.18 28.66
C ASN A 175 -0.43 -5.12 27.78
N GLU A 176 -1.58 -5.08 28.42
CA GLU A 176 -2.88 -5.10 27.77
C GLU A 176 -3.06 -3.93 26.80
N THR A 177 -2.61 -2.73 27.16
CA THR A 177 -2.74 -1.54 26.30
C THR A 177 -1.99 -1.69 24.98
N VAL A 178 -0.74 -2.17 25.03
CA VAL A 178 0.06 -2.40 23.82
C VAL A 178 -0.52 -3.54 22.99
N ARG A 179 -0.97 -4.61 23.64
CA ARG A 179 -1.59 -5.73 22.92
C ARG A 179 -2.90 -5.32 22.23
N ASN A 180 -3.76 -4.52 22.90
CA ASN A 180 -4.95 -3.96 22.25
C ASN A 180 -4.60 -3.06 21.06
N ASP A 181 -3.62 -2.16 21.22
CA ASP A 181 -3.18 -1.29 20.11
C ASP A 181 -2.64 -2.09 18.91
N MET A 182 -1.95 -3.22 19.17
CA MET A 182 -1.52 -4.14 18.11
C MET A 182 -2.72 -4.81 17.42
N LEU A 183 -3.74 -5.24 18.15
CA LEU A 183 -4.94 -5.83 17.55
C LEU A 183 -5.72 -4.81 16.72
N ASP A 184 -5.83 -3.56 17.18
CA ASP A 184 -6.49 -2.49 16.45
C ASP A 184 -5.76 -2.19 15.12
N TYR A 185 -4.43 -2.15 15.17
CA TYR A 185 -3.59 -2.07 13.96
C TYR A 185 -3.81 -3.25 13.01
N GLY A 186 -3.85 -4.47 13.54
CA GLY A 186 -4.10 -5.69 12.77
C GLY A 186 -5.46 -5.68 12.09
N PHE A 187 -6.49 -5.19 12.76
CA PHE A 187 -7.83 -5.08 12.21
C PHE A 187 -7.90 -4.14 10.98
N GLU A 188 -7.14 -3.06 11.00
CA GLU A 188 -7.03 -2.17 9.84
C GLU A 188 -6.26 -2.80 8.67
N ILE A 189 -5.25 -3.63 8.95
CA ILE A 189 -4.57 -4.41 7.90
C ILE A 189 -5.56 -5.41 7.26
N GLU A 190 -6.37 -6.09 8.07
CA GLU A 190 -7.39 -7.02 7.57
C GLU A 190 -8.45 -6.30 6.71
N HIS A 191 -8.75 -5.04 7.01
CA HIS A 191 -9.60 -4.21 6.14
C HIS A 191 -8.93 -3.91 4.78
N TYR A 192 -7.64 -3.55 4.80
CA TYR A 192 -6.86 -3.38 3.56
C TYR A 192 -6.87 -4.66 2.71
N ASP A 193 -6.56 -5.80 3.32
CA ASP A 193 -6.51 -7.10 2.63
C ASP A 193 -7.86 -7.46 1.99
N ARG A 194 -8.97 -7.20 2.70
CA ARG A 194 -10.32 -7.39 2.17
C ARG A 194 -10.61 -6.50 0.97
N GLN A 195 -10.26 -5.23 1.01
CA GLN A 195 -10.44 -4.29 -0.11
C GLN A 195 -9.62 -4.74 -1.33
N LEU A 196 -8.39 -5.20 -1.12
CA LEU A 196 -7.57 -5.81 -2.17
C LEU A 196 -8.26 -7.04 -2.78
N GLY A 197 -8.82 -7.91 -1.95
CA GLY A 197 -9.54 -9.10 -2.40
C GLY A 197 -10.72 -8.77 -3.31
N LEU A 198 -11.50 -7.74 -2.98
CA LEU A 198 -12.61 -7.28 -3.82
C LEU A 198 -12.12 -6.74 -5.17
N MET A 199 -10.98 -6.04 -5.20
CA MET A 199 -10.37 -5.57 -6.45
C MET A 199 -9.91 -6.74 -7.33
N LEU A 200 -9.23 -7.73 -6.74
CA LEU A 200 -8.78 -8.91 -7.49
C LEU A 200 -9.95 -9.74 -8.01
N ALA A 201 -11.00 -9.92 -7.22
CA ALA A 201 -12.22 -10.58 -7.66
C ALA A 201 -12.87 -9.86 -8.86
N ARG A 202 -12.86 -8.51 -8.85
CA ARG A 202 -13.36 -7.73 -9.98
C ARG A 202 -12.54 -7.96 -11.25
N LEU A 203 -11.22 -8.02 -11.14
CA LEU A 203 -10.35 -8.35 -12.29
C LEU A 203 -10.61 -9.78 -12.83
N GLU A 204 -10.86 -10.72 -11.92
CA GLU A 204 -11.18 -12.10 -12.29
C GLU A 204 -12.53 -12.19 -13.03
N GLU A 205 -13.56 -11.49 -12.55
CA GLU A 205 -14.86 -11.36 -13.23
C GLU A 205 -14.75 -10.78 -14.65
N LEU A 206 -13.83 -9.84 -14.85
CA LEU A 206 -13.58 -9.22 -16.15
C LEU A 206 -12.63 -10.03 -17.05
N GLY A 207 -12.01 -11.10 -16.54
CA GLY A 207 -11.00 -11.86 -17.25
C GLY A 207 -9.68 -11.12 -17.46
N GLU A 208 -9.44 -10.05 -16.68
CA GLU A 208 -8.22 -9.22 -16.80
C GLU A 208 -7.11 -9.63 -15.81
N LEU A 209 -7.42 -10.46 -14.80
CA LEU A 209 -6.47 -10.79 -13.74
C LEU A 209 -5.21 -11.49 -14.26
N ASP A 210 -5.36 -12.39 -15.23
CA ASP A 210 -4.23 -13.17 -15.75
C ASP A 210 -3.18 -12.31 -16.44
N ASN A 211 -3.60 -11.20 -17.07
CA ASN A 211 -2.71 -10.22 -17.71
C ASN A 211 -2.46 -8.98 -16.85
N THR A 212 -2.70 -9.05 -15.57
CA THR A 212 -2.44 -7.95 -14.62
C THR A 212 -1.25 -8.28 -13.74
N LEU A 213 -0.23 -7.41 -13.73
CA LEU A 213 0.82 -7.43 -12.73
C LEU A 213 0.31 -6.80 -11.44
N VAL A 214 0.10 -7.62 -10.43
CA VAL A 214 -0.30 -7.19 -9.08
C VAL A 214 0.94 -7.08 -8.20
N ILE A 215 1.15 -5.91 -7.60
CA ILE A 215 2.25 -5.64 -6.65
C ILE A 215 1.64 -5.20 -5.34
N VAL A 216 1.94 -5.90 -4.26
CA VAL A 216 1.44 -5.60 -2.92
C VAL A 216 2.61 -5.32 -1.99
N THR A 217 2.63 -4.10 -1.45
CA THR A 217 3.69 -3.65 -0.54
C THR A 217 3.17 -2.57 0.42
N SER A 218 4.05 -2.04 1.27
CA SER A 218 3.78 -0.90 2.17
C SER A 218 4.85 0.18 2.01
N ASP A 219 4.49 1.43 2.27
CA ASP A 219 5.42 2.56 2.14
C ASP A 219 6.41 2.70 3.31
N ASN A 220 6.03 2.26 4.49
CA ASN A 220 6.88 2.23 5.68
C ASN A 220 6.29 1.31 6.76
N GLY A 221 7.09 1.03 7.77
CA GLY A 221 6.69 0.18 8.88
C GLY A 221 5.60 0.79 9.79
N MET A 222 5.14 -0.03 10.72
CA MET A 222 4.03 0.26 11.62
C MET A 222 4.22 1.56 12.42
N PRO A 223 3.14 2.32 12.71
CA PRO A 223 3.23 3.60 13.41
C PRO A 223 3.33 3.43 14.94
N PHE A 224 4.33 2.70 15.38
CA PHE A 224 4.64 2.39 16.77
C PHE A 224 6.02 2.93 17.15
N PRO A 225 6.34 3.08 18.46
CA PRO A 225 7.65 3.50 18.91
C PRO A 225 8.76 2.58 18.35
N ARG A 226 9.89 3.15 17.95
CA ARG A 226 11.03 2.45 17.33
C ARG A 226 10.73 1.73 16.00
N ALA A 227 9.62 2.09 15.35
CA ALA A 227 9.27 1.66 14.00
C ALA A 227 9.20 2.89 13.09
N LYS A 228 8.04 3.25 12.52
CA LYS A 228 7.90 4.35 11.56
C LYS A 228 8.71 5.60 11.93
N GLY A 229 9.49 6.10 10.97
CA GLY A 229 10.29 7.33 11.11
C GLY A 229 11.60 7.14 11.87
N THR A 230 12.05 5.91 12.07
CA THR A 230 13.34 5.57 12.68
C THR A 230 14.21 4.76 11.71
N GLN A 231 15.45 4.46 12.10
CA GLN A 231 16.39 3.67 11.29
C GLN A 231 16.35 2.16 11.59
N TYR A 232 15.41 1.70 12.40
CA TYR A 232 15.36 0.30 12.82
C TYR A 232 14.62 -0.59 11.82
N GLU A 233 14.85 -1.89 11.89
CA GLU A 233 14.29 -2.94 11.03
C GLU A 233 12.77 -2.81 10.84
N TYR A 234 12.03 -2.66 11.94
CA TYR A 234 10.56 -2.51 11.91
C TYR A 234 10.05 -1.27 11.16
N ALA A 235 10.93 -0.32 10.85
CA ALA A 235 10.59 0.87 10.09
C ALA A 235 10.75 0.69 8.58
N HIS A 236 11.69 -0.15 8.16
CA HIS A 236 12.17 -0.24 6.78
C HIS A 236 11.87 -1.56 6.09
N HIS A 237 11.77 -2.68 6.82
CA HIS A 237 11.50 -3.98 6.24
C HIS A 237 10.02 -4.13 5.88
N MET A 238 9.73 -4.06 4.58
CA MET A 238 8.37 -4.04 4.04
C MET A 238 7.97 -5.40 3.47
N PRO A 239 6.69 -5.79 3.57
CA PRO A 239 6.18 -6.92 2.81
C PRO A 239 6.23 -6.58 1.31
N LEU A 240 6.55 -7.56 0.48
CA LEU A 240 6.47 -7.43 -0.97
C LEU A 240 6.07 -8.77 -1.58
N ALA A 241 4.90 -8.79 -2.20
CA ALA A 241 4.46 -9.91 -3.03
C ALA A 241 4.09 -9.39 -4.43
N MET A 242 4.44 -10.15 -5.45
CA MET A 242 4.10 -9.84 -6.83
C MET A 242 3.47 -11.05 -7.49
N MET A 243 2.37 -10.84 -8.21
CA MET A 243 1.68 -11.87 -8.98
C MET A 243 1.41 -11.36 -10.40
N TRP A 244 1.73 -12.18 -11.37
CA TRP A 244 1.35 -11.98 -12.76
C TRP A 244 1.15 -13.36 -13.40
N PRO A 245 -0.08 -13.89 -13.44
CA PRO A 245 -0.32 -15.27 -13.86
C PRO A 245 0.24 -15.63 -15.22
N GLN A 246 0.14 -14.74 -16.21
CA GLN A 246 0.72 -14.97 -17.54
C GLN A 246 2.24 -14.78 -17.60
N GLY A 247 2.86 -14.04 -16.68
CA GLY A 247 4.28 -13.68 -16.73
C GLY A 247 5.17 -14.41 -15.72
N VAL A 248 4.60 -14.97 -14.65
CA VAL A 248 5.35 -15.68 -13.59
C VAL A 248 5.33 -17.19 -13.87
N ASN A 249 6.48 -17.73 -14.28
CA ASN A 249 6.62 -19.15 -14.63
C ASN A 249 6.75 -20.11 -13.43
N SER A 250 6.97 -19.58 -12.23
CA SER A 250 7.21 -20.37 -11.02
C SER A 250 6.44 -19.76 -9.83
N PRO A 251 5.11 -19.97 -9.75
CA PRO A 251 4.31 -19.45 -8.64
C PRO A 251 4.70 -20.10 -7.31
N GLY A 252 4.49 -19.35 -6.21
CA GLY A 252 4.87 -19.76 -4.86
C GLY A 252 6.36 -19.64 -4.56
N ARG A 253 7.13 -19.00 -5.44
CA ARG A 253 8.56 -18.75 -5.26
C ARG A 253 8.80 -17.76 -4.13
N ARG A 254 9.83 -18.03 -3.32
CA ARG A 254 10.33 -17.12 -2.29
C ARG A 254 11.72 -16.64 -2.68
N GLU A 255 11.91 -15.33 -2.65
CA GLU A 255 13.18 -14.70 -3.01
C GLU A 255 13.83 -14.02 -1.82
N ALA A 256 15.04 -14.45 -1.51
CA ALA A 256 15.84 -13.88 -0.43
C ALA A 256 16.75 -12.73 -0.89
N VAL A 257 16.64 -12.30 -2.16
CA VAL A 257 17.38 -11.14 -2.66
C VAL A 257 16.90 -9.86 -1.98
N TYR A 258 17.83 -8.95 -1.73
CA TYR A 258 17.48 -7.63 -1.20
C TYR A 258 16.90 -6.76 -2.31
N VAL A 259 15.71 -6.23 -2.04
CA VAL A 259 15.00 -5.31 -2.92
C VAL A 259 14.84 -3.98 -2.18
N SER A 260 15.07 -2.88 -2.88
CA SER A 260 14.75 -1.53 -2.40
C SER A 260 13.90 -0.82 -3.44
N PHE A 261 12.92 -0.06 -3.00
CA PHE A 261 12.21 0.86 -3.89
C PHE A 261 12.71 2.26 -3.77
#